data_ca2a40e2b0aedf71c2b835f902fec76d
#
_entry.id   ca2a40e2b0aedf71c2b835f902fec76d
#
_cell.length_a   1.000
_cell.length_b   1.000
_cell.length_c   1.000
_cell.angle_alpha   90.00
_cell.angle_beta   90.00
_cell.angle_gamma   90.00
#
_symmetry.space_group_name_H-M   'P 1'
#
loop_
_entity.id
_entity.type
_entity.pdbx_description
1 polymer ?
#
loop_
_entity_poly.entity_id
_entity_poly.type
_entity_poly.pdbx_seq_one_letter_code
_entity_poly.pdbx_strand_id
1 'polypeptide(L)'
;MRSRNTFAAVALTAVMIAGLSACAPESSSAPDPSPTSEAVQGGDATIILGVEAVRGLDPAFLFNLTPSGDANRMSAIYDVLFWSDAKTGEVTPQIGESLTPDDDGTEWTLTLNEGVAFTDGTPLDAEAVVFNYERIQDPATSSPLAGLLADVTFDVVDETTLTITLPEPNLQFDKVLATSLTHIASPTAIAEDPDFANNPVGAGPFVLEEWVRDDHMTLVRNDDYFVDGQPYLDSITFKPIKDPTQRINAVTTGQAHAAIPGSELAFKESATTSGLDVTSAPTGGGPLIMFNLEQAPFDDLRARQAVQLALDIADLTAVVDPGSTAPDSFFGPESAFHPEKSAFVEADQEAAQELFDELAEEGAPVSFAITMPASGFFTRTAEYLQSRLSQFENVTVTIDTVDNATLDERVFRNQDYQMSAQIVPVTDPEPNLAKLLRTDGQTNYMGYSNPDVDDALDAGRDSTDAGERAEAYAEVERLVVEDVPVLPIRNQEAYTVHAAALQGLTLHGDGSLLFDRLWLAADGQ
;
A
#
# COMPACT_ATOMS: atom_id res chain seq x y z
N MET A 1 -20.78 -86.81 -35.71
CA MET A 1 -21.39 -87.83 -34.80
C MET A 1 -21.69 -87.10 -33.47
N ARG A 2 -22.96 -87.03 -33.20
CA ARG A 2 -23.68 -87.26 -31.91
C ARG A 2 -23.08 -86.47 -30.68
N SER A 3 -23.81 -85.84 -29.84
CA SER A 3 -25.23 -85.61 -29.57
C SER A 3 -25.33 -84.78 -28.29
N ARG A 4 -26.25 -83.82 -28.25
CA ARG A 4 -27.38 -83.68 -27.32
C ARG A 4 -27.06 -83.86 -25.80
N ASN A 5 -27.37 -82.89 -24.94
CA ASN A 5 -28.68 -82.47 -24.41
C ASN A 5 -28.50 -81.39 -23.36
N THR A 6 -29.17 -80.29 -23.48
CA THR A 6 -30.25 -79.69 -22.67
C THR A 6 -30.32 -80.06 -21.18
N PHE A 7 -30.29 -79.04 -20.30
CA PHE A 7 -31.44 -78.64 -19.48
C PHE A 7 -31.23 -77.31 -18.79
N ALA A 8 -32.27 -76.60 -18.74
CA ALA A 8 -32.54 -75.27 -18.28
C ALA A 8 -32.46 -75.07 -16.75
N ALA A 9 -32.20 -73.87 -16.24
CA ALA A 9 -33.22 -73.01 -15.66
C ALA A 9 -32.59 -71.91 -14.74
N VAL A 10 -33.13 -70.71 -14.92
CA VAL A 10 -33.48 -69.66 -13.96
C VAL A 10 -32.38 -68.74 -13.47
N ALA A 11 -32.28 -67.60 -14.09
CA ALA A 11 -32.33 -66.18 -13.66
C ALA A 11 -31.80 -65.76 -12.28
N LEU A 12 -30.77 -64.96 -12.30
CA LEU A 12 -30.76 -63.68 -11.52
C LEU A 12 -29.84 -62.68 -12.23
N THR A 13 -30.45 -61.58 -12.63
CA THR A 13 -29.84 -60.42 -13.28
C THR A 13 -28.88 -59.70 -12.34
N ALA A 14 -27.60 -59.55 -12.72
CA ALA A 14 -26.72 -58.55 -12.19
C ALA A 14 -26.07 -57.82 -13.37
N VAL A 15 -26.45 -56.58 -13.55
CA VAL A 15 -25.92 -55.66 -14.55
C VAL A 15 -24.52 -55.25 -14.12
N MET A 16 -23.50 -55.68 -14.83
CA MET A 16 -22.16 -55.09 -14.76
C MET A 16 -22.05 -54.06 -15.87
N ILE A 17 -21.96 -52.79 -15.48
CA ILE A 17 -21.58 -51.70 -16.38
C ILE A 17 -20.05 -51.65 -16.38
N ALA A 18 -19.47 -52.07 -17.50
CA ALA A 18 -18.05 -51.83 -17.76
C ALA A 18 -17.83 -50.37 -18.16
N GLY A 19 -17.28 -49.56 -17.24
CA GLY A 19 -16.84 -48.19 -17.51
C GLY A 19 -15.48 -48.21 -18.19
N LEU A 20 -15.42 -47.61 -19.35
CA LEU A 20 -14.17 -47.22 -20.04
C LEU A 20 -13.44 -46.18 -19.18
N SER A 21 -12.27 -46.53 -18.65
CA SER A 21 -11.33 -45.58 -18.04
C SER A 21 -10.70 -44.74 -19.15
N ALA A 22 -11.16 -43.49 -19.30
CA ALA A 22 -10.43 -42.46 -19.99
C ALA A 22 -9.39 -41.90 -19.00
N CYS A 23 -8.12 -41.93 -19.35
CA CYS A 23 -7.05 -41.22 -18.65
C CYS A 23 -7.32 -39.72 -18.75
N ALA A 24 -7.77 -39.12 -17.65
CA ALA A 24 -7.64 -37.69 -17.41
C ALA A 24 -6.26 -37.41 -16.75
N PRO A 25 -5.57 -36.30 -17.06
CA PRO A 25 -4.36 -35.94 -16.36
C PRO A 25 -4.68 -35.68 -14.89
N GLU A 26 -3.87 -36.23 -14.00
CA GLU A 26 -3.91 -35.93 -12.57
C GLU A 26 -3.70 -34.41 -12.40
N SER A 27 -4.76 -33.72 -12.03
CA SER A 27 -4.62 -32.41 -11.42
C SER A 27 -3.87 -32.61 -10.11
N SER A 28 -2.67 -32.05 -10.01
CA SER A 28 -1.94 -31.93 -8.76
C SER A 28 -2.87 -31.17 -7.78
N SER A 29 -3.46 -31.88 -6.85
CA SER A 29 -4.10 -31.26 -5.69
C SER A 29 -3.02 -30.44 -4.98
N ALA A 30 -3.25 -29.14 -4.86
CA ALA A 30 -2.52 -28.32 -3.92
C ALA A 30 -2.54 -29.02 -2.55
N PRO A 31 -1.46 -28.93 -1.75
CA PRO A 31 -1.48 -29.50 -0.41
C PRO A 31 -2.65 -28.88 0.36
N ASP A 32 -3.46 -29.75 0.98
CA ASP A 32 -4.49 -29.31 1.92
C ASP A 32 -3.85 -28.33 2.93
N PRO A 33 -4.49 -27.19 3.21
CA PRO A 33 -3.99 -26.33 4.27
C PRO A 33 -3.89 -27.14 5.54
N SER A 34 -2.74 -27.05 6.21
CA SER A 34 -2.52 -27.61 7.54
C SER A 34 -3.73 -27.29 8.43
N PRO A 35 -4.08 -28.13 9.40
CA PRO A 35 -5.21 -27.88 10.27
C PRO A 35 -5.03 -26.50 10.90
N THR A 36 -5.94 -25.58 10.59
CA THR A 36 -6.02 -24.27 11.25
C THR A 36 -6.20 -24.54 12.74
N SER A 37 -5.17 -24.27 13.52
CA SER A 37 -5.30 -24.25 14.97
C SER A 37 -6.39 -23.22 15.31
N GLU A 38 -7.33 -23.60 16.18
CA GLU A 38 -8.35 -22.64 16.64
C GLU A 38 -7.63 -21.47 17.34
N ALA A 39 -8.09 -20.24 17.06
CA ALA A 39 -7.54 -19.05 17.69
C ALA A 39 -7.70 -19.13 19.22
N VAL A 40 -6.65 -18.72 19.92
CA VAL A 40 -6.56 -18.82 21.39
C VAL A 40 -6.66 -17.43 21.98
N GLN A 41 -7.52 -17.28 22.98
CA GLN A 41 -7.66 -16.03 23.76
C GLN A 41 -6.48 -15.86 24.72
N GLY A 42 -5.99 -14.62 24.83
CA GLY A 42 -4.95 -14.22 25.76
C GLY A 42 -3.58 -14.06 25.14
N GLY A 43 -2.67 -13.51 25.92
CA GLY A 43 -1.27 -13.27 25.54
C GLY A 43 -0.99 -11.84 25.13
N ASP A 44 0.29 -11.47 25.28
CA ASP A 44 0.81 -10.13 25.01
C ASP A 44 1.75 -10.15 23.81
N ALA A 45 1.46 -9.38 22.77
CA ALA A 45 2.31 -9.31 21.60
C ALA A 45 3.20 -8.06 21.60
N THR A 46 4.46 -8.21 21.19
CA THR A 46 5.36 -7.09 20.92
C THR A 46 5.66 -7.04 19.43
N ILE A 47 5.47 -5.86 18.82
CA ILE A 47 5.68 -5.61 17.39
C ILE A 47 6.67 -4.46 17.21
N ILE A 48 7.71 -4.70 16.42
CA ILE A 48 8.75 -3.70 16.17
C ILE A 48 8.44 -2.94 14.89
N LEU A 49 8.34 -1.61 15.00
CA LEU A 49 8.15 -0.70 13.88
C LEU A 49 9.45 0.06 13.54
N GLY A 50 9.48 0.68 12.36
CA GLY A 50 10.67 1.40 11.89
C GLY A 50 10.86 2.78 12.50
N VAL A 51 9.75 3.43 12.83
CA VAL A 51 9.73 4.83 13.27
C VAL A 51 8.75 5.06 14.40
N GLU A 52 8.97 6.16 15.12
CA GLU A 52 8.02 6.71 16.08
C GLU A 52 6.92 7.51 15.36
N ALA A 53 5.71 7.59 15.93
CA ALA A 53 4.63 8.46 15.45
C ALA A 53 4.92 9.92 15.85
N VAL A 54 5.58 10.65 14.96
CA VAL A 54 6.14 11.99 15.29
C VAL A 54 5.06 13.04 15.51
N ARG A 55 3.95 12.97 14.74
CA ARG A 55 2.86 13.98 14.78
C ARG A 55 1.67 13.56 15.66
N GLY A 56 1.79 12.46 16.38
CA GLY A 56 0.65 11.84 17.07
C GLY A 56 -0.16 10.94 16.14
N LEU A 57 -1.33 10.51 16.61
CA LEU A 57 -2.21 9.55 15.93
C LEU A 57 -3.62 10.14 15.74
N ASP A 58 -3.70 11.28 15.09
CA ASP A 58 -4.96 11.89 14.69
C ASP A 58 -5.26 11.56 13.22
N PRO A 59 -6.38 10.90 12.89
CA PRO A 59 -6.72 10.50 11.53
C PRO A 59 -6.73 11.65 10.51
N ALA A 60 -7.12 12.86 10.92
CA ALA A 60 -7.13 14.01 10.02
C ALA A 60 -5.74 14.48 9.57
N PHE A 61 -4.68 14.05 10.26
CA PHE A 61 -3.29 14.43 9.97
C PHE A 61 -2.42 13.27 9.50
N LEU A 62 -3.02 12.20 9.01
CA LEU A 62 -2.30 11.03 8.51
C LEU A 62 -1.28 11.45 7.43
N PHE A 63 0.00 11.36 7.79
CA PHE A 63 1.09 11.73 6.90
C PHE A 63 1.92 10.51 6.46
N ASN A 64 2.09 9.54 7.35
CA ASN A 64 2.96 8.39 7.11
C ASN A 64 2.22 7.07 7.30
N LEU A 65 1.19 6.84 6.46
CA LEU A 65 0.47 5.58 6.40
C LEU A 65 1.32 4.50 5.72
N THR A 66 2.45 4.17 6.34
CA THR A 66 3.25 3.01 5.94
C THR A 66 3.21 1.97 7.05
N PRO A 67 3.40 0.68 6.74
CA PRO A 67 3.40 -0.37 7.75
C PRO A 67 4.45 -0.17 8.84
N SER A 68 5.60 0.38 8.49
CA SER A 68 6.68 0.70 9.45
C SER A 68 6.48 2.03 10.19
N GLY A 69 5.48 2.83 9.78
CA GLY A 69 5.09 4.11 10.35
C GLY A 69 3.84 4.01 11.22
N ASP A 70 2.83 4.81 10.88
CA ASP A 70 1.65 4.99 11.71
C ASP A 70 0.51 4.00 11.40
N ALA A 71 0.46 3.38 10.21
CA ALA A 71 -0.65 2.57 9.76
C ALA A 71 -1.01 1.43 10.74
N ASN A 72 -0.02 0.69 11.26
CA ASN A 72 -0.27 -0.37 12.24
C ASN A 72 -0.83 0.15 13.58
N ARG A 73 -0.37 1.32 14.05
CA ARG A 73 -0.90 1.94 15.28
C ARG A 73 -2.33 2.41 15.08
N MET A 74 -2.61 2.99 13.90
CA MET A 74 -3.94 3.45 13.53
C MET A 74 -4.93 2.30 13.45
N SER A 75 -4.61 1.22 12.75
CA SER A 75 -5.48 0.05 12.64
C SER A 75 -5.75 -0.61 14.00
N ALA A 76 -4.78 -0.61 14.92
CA ALA A 76 -4.99 -1.18 16.25
C ALA A 76 -5.93 -0.35 17.13
N ILE A 77 -5.91 1.00 17.01
CA ILE A 77 -6.65 1.93 17.86
C ILE A 77 -8.02 2.29 17.27
N TYR A 78 -8.08 2.54 15.95
CA TYR A 78 -9.28 3.04 15.29
C TYR A 78 -10.07 1.95 14.59
N ASP A 79 -9.41 0.80 14.25
CA ASP A 79 -9.87 -0.11 13.23
C ASP A 79 -10.04 0.61 11.89
N VAL A 80 -10.75 0.01 10.95
CA VAL A 80 -11.01 0.57 9.62
C VAL A 80 -12.49 0.46 9.27
N LEU A 81 -13.02 1.44 8.55
CA LEU A 81 -14.37 1.29 7.99
C LEU A 81 -14.40 0.14 6.97
N PHE A 82 -13.44 0.16 6.07
CA PHE A 82 -13.19 -0.87 5.07
C PHE A 82 -11.69 -1.08 4.92
N TRP A 83 -11.30 -2.28 4.54
CA TRP A 83 -9.91 -2.59 4.21
C TRP A 83 -9.81 -3.17 2.80
N SER A 84 -8.71 -2.92 2.10
CA SER A 84 -8.42 -3.54 0.82
C SER A 84 -7.49 -4.73 1.03
N ASP A 85 -7.78 -5.84 0.35
CA ASP A 85 -6.89 -6.99 0.32
C ASP A 85 -5.58 -6.63 -0.39
N ALA A 86 -4.45 -6.89 0.26
CA ALA A 86 -3.14 -6.47 -0.24
C ALA A 86 -2.72 -7.16 -1.55
N LYS A 87 -3.38 -8.26 -1.94
CA LYS A 87 -3.08 -9.01 -3.17
C LYS A 87 -4.01 -8.66 -4.31
N THR A 88 -5.30 -8.54 -3.99
CA THR A 88 -6.35 -8.37 -5.01
C THR A 88 -6.82 -6.93 -5.16
N GLY A 89 -6.57 -6.07 -4.16
CA GLY A 89 -7.12 -4.72 -4.09
C GLY A 89 -8.63 -4.69 -3.80
N GLU A 90 -9.27 -5.85 -3.55
CA GLU A 90 -10.70 -5.94 -3.24
C GLU A 90 -10.99 -5.28 -1.90
N VAL A 91 -12.01 -4.42 -1.86
CA VAL A 91 -12.44 -3.73 -0.65
C VAL A 91 -13.41 -4.60 0.13
N THR A 92 -13.10 -4.80 1.40
CA THR A 92 -13.84 -5.68 2.32
C THR A 92 -14.38 -4.86 3.50
N PRO A 93 -15.65 -5.07 3.90
CA PRO A 93 -16.24 -4.47 5.09
C PRO A 93 -15.53 -4.82 6.40
N GLN A 94 -15.54 -3.86 7.37
CA GLN A 94 -15.10 -4.06 8.76
C GLN A 94 -16.07 -3.31 9.70
N ILE A 95 -15.82 -2.05 10.09
CA ILE A 95 -16.81 -1.22 10.81
C ILE A 95 -17.96 -0.82 9.89
N GLY A 96 -17.66 -0.51 8.62
CA GLY A 96 -18.67 -0.39 7.58
C GLY A 96 -19.28 -1.74 7.23
N GLU A 97 -20.60 -1.79 7.01
CA GLU A 97 -21.33 -2.95 6.51
C GLU A 97 -21.33 -2.97 4.97
N SER A 98 -21.55 -1.81 4.36
CA SER A 98 -21.56 -1.66 2.90
C SER A 98 -21.20 -0.26 2.44
N LEU A 99 -20.64 -0.15 1.24
CA LEU A 99 -20.39 1.10 0.54
C LEU A 99 -20.73 0.88 -0.93
N THR A 100 -21.81 1.51 -1.42
CA THR A 100 -22.35 1.24 -2.75
C THR A 100 -22.59 2.52 -3.54
N PRO A 101 -22.12 2.59 -4.80
CA PRO A 101 -22.38 3.74 -5.67
C PRO A 101 -23.78 3.71 -6.28
N ASP A 102 -24.24 4.85 -6.74
CA ASP A 102 -25.28 4.94 -7.77
C ASP A 102 -24.73 4.53 -9.15
N ASP A 103 -25.61 4.53 -10.16
CA ASP A 103 -25.24 4.12 -11.52
C ASP A 103 -24.17 5.05 -12.17
N ASP A 104 -24.12 6.32 -11.75
CA ASP A 104 -23.23 7.33 -12.30
C ASP A 104 -21.94 7.51 -11.48
N GLY A 105 -21.83 6.88 -10.28
CA GLY A 105 -20.67 7.00 -9.40
C GLY A 105 -20.52 8.36 -8.73
N THR A 106 -21.59 9.16 -8.72
CA THR A 106 -21.60 10.48 -8.07
C THR A 106 -22.19 10.46 -6.66
N GLU A 107 -22.98 9.46 -6.34
CA GLU A 107 -23.58 9.29 -5.02
C GLU A 107 -23.24 7.92 -4.46
N TRP A 108 -22.67 7.90 -3.25
CA TRP A 108 -22.31 6.68 -2.55
C TRP A 108 -23.12 6.55 -1.26
N THR A 109 -23.69 5.40 -1.03
CA THR A 109 -24.36 5.08 0.24
C THR A 109 -23.40 4.26 1.12
N LEU A 110 -23.01 4.82 2.25
CA LEU A 110 -22.27 4.12 3.31
C LEU A 110 -23.24 3.65 4.38
N THR A 111 -23.19 2.35 4.70
CA THR A 111 -23.91 1.78 5.85
C THR A 111 -22.90 1.24 6.86
N LEU A 112 -23.10 1.52 8.14
CA LEU A 112 -22.28 1.07 9.26
C LEU A 112 -22.91 -0.13 9.95
N ASN A 113 -22.10 -0.98 10.58
CA ASN A 113 -22.60 -2.01 11.50
C ASN A 113 -23.30 -1.36 12.71
N GLU A 114 -24.42 -1.94 13.13
CA GLU A 114 -25.15 -1.46 14.30
C GLU A 114 -24.37 -1.70 15.61
N GLY A 115 -24.46 -0.76 16.54
CA GLY A 115 -23.95 -0.93 17.91
C GLY A 115 -22.44 -0.77 18.06
N VAL A 116 -21.73 -0.29 17.06
CA VAL A 116 -20.31 0.06 17.19
C VAL A 116 -20.16 1.29 18.07
N ALA A 117 -19.23 1.22 19.04
CA ALA A 117 -18.94 2.31 19.95
C ALA A 117 -17.44 2.63 19.99
N PHE A 118 -17.12 3.89 20.19
CA PHE A 118 -15.77 4.30 20.55
C PHE A 118 -15.40 3.83 21.96
N THR A 119 -14.11 3.76 22.24
CA THR A 119 -13.61 3.32 23.56
C THR A 119 -13.91 4.31 24.70
N ASP A 120 -14.43 5.50 24.42
CA ASP A 120 -15.01 6.43 25.40
C ASP A 120 -16.50 6.16 25.68
N GLY A 121 -17.10 5.17 25.03
CA GLY A 121 -18.51 4.77 25.18
C GLY A 121 -19.50 5.58 24.34
N THR A 122 -19.04 6.52 23.51
CA THR A 122 -19.91 7.23 22.55
C THR A 122 -20.13 6.39 21.28
N PRO A 123 -21.26 6.50 20.58
CA PRO A 123 -21.52 5.71 19.39
C PRO A 123 -20.62 6.11 18.21
N LEU A 124 -20.19 5.13 17.41
CA LEU A 124 -19.66 5.36 16.07
C LEU A 124 -20.83 5.23 15.10
N ASP A 125 -21.45 6.34 14.79
CA ASP A 125 -22.61 6.48 13.94
C ASP A 125 -22.31 7.32 12.68
N ALA A 126 -23.30 7.51 11.83
CA ALA A 126 -23.18 8.31 10.61
C ALA A 126 -22.77 9.77 10.90
N GLU A 127 -23.25 10.37 12.01
CA GLU A 127 -22.86 11.73 12.40
C GLU A 127 -21.38 11.81 12.79
N ALA A 128 -20.84 10.77 13.44
CA ALA A 128 -19.41 10.68 13.78
C ALA A 128 -18.53 10.59 12.53
N VAL A 129 -18.94 9.83 11.51
CA VAL A 129 -18.23 9.76 10.23
C VAL A 129 -18.22 11.12 9.54
N VAL A 130 -19.38 11.76 9.41
CA VAL A 130 -19.52 13.10 8.81
C VAL A 130 -18.65 14.12 9.55
N PHE A 131 -18.67 14.13 10.89
CA PHE A 131 -17.81 15.01 11.68
C PHE A 131 -16.31 14.87 11.31
N ASN A 132 -15.81 13.64 11.17
CA ASN A 132 -14.41 13.40 10.81
C ASN A 132 -14.10 13.91 9.40
N TYR A 133 -15.00 13.70 8.44
CA TYR A 133 -14.79 14.12 7.06
C TYR A 133 -14.91 15.65 6.89
N GLU A 134 -15.89 16.29 7.54
CA GLU A 134 -15.98 17.76 7.57
C GLU A 134 -14.76 18.40 8.25
N ARG A 135 -14.23 17.75 9.30
CA ARG A 135 -12.99 18.20 9.94
C ARG A 135 -11.78 18.10 9.02
N ILE A 136 -11.70 17.08 8.15
CA ILE A 136 -10.67 16.97 7.10
C ILE A 136 -10.83 18.11 6.08
N GLN A 137 -12.05 18.47 5.70
CA GLN A 137 -12.34 19.55 4.76
C GLN A 137 -12.07 20.95 5.34
N ASP A 138 -12.14 21.11 6.68
CA ASP A 138 -11.98 22.41 7.31
C ASP A 138 -10.56 22.97 7.08
N PRO A 139 -10.41 24.11 6.41
CA PRO A 139 -9.11 24.74 6.19
C PRO A 139 -8.34 25.03 7.50
N ALA A 140 -9.04 25.19 8.65
CA ALA A 140 -8.42 25.40 9.95
C ALA A 140 -7.67 24.15 10.44
N THR A 141 -8.10 22.97 10.03
CA THR A 141 -7.42 21.70 10.31
C THR A 141 -6.12 21.56 9.54
N SER A 142 -6.04 22.14 8.33
CA SER A 142 -4.88 22.00 7.43
C SER A 142 -4.54 20.52 7.16
N SER A 143 -5.57 19.69 6.96
CA SER A 143 -5.42 18.27 6.69
C SER A 143 -4.73 18.02 5.34
N PRO A 144 -3.73 17.13 5.27
CA PRO A 144 -3.16 16.71 3.99
C PRO A 144 -4.15 15.90 3.13
N LEU A 145 -5.27 15.44 3.73
CA LEU A 145 -6.31 14.68 3.05
C LEU A 145 -7.43 15.56 2.49
N ALA A 146 -7.43 16.87 2.76
CA ALA A 146 -8.51 17.79 2.39
C ALA A 146 -8.86 17.73 0.88
N GLY A 147 -7.85 17.55 0.03
CA GLY A 147 -8.06 17.43 -1.42
C GLY A 147 -8.88 16.19 -1.85
N LEU A 148 -8.87 15.10 -1.05
CA LEU A 148 -9.68 13.90 -1.33
C LEU A 148 -11.18 14.13 -1.12
N LEU A 149 -11.52 15.13 -0.31
CA LEU A 149 -12.89 15.49 0.03
C LEU A 149 -13.27 16.89 -0.48
N ALA A 150 -12.50 17.46 -1.41
CA ALA A 150 -12.81 18.76 -1.98
C ALA A 150 -14.19 18.74 -2.65
N ASP A 151 -15.05 19.66 -2.24
CA ASP A 151 -16.43 19.81 -2.74
C ASP A 151 -17.34 18.55 -2.56
N VAL A 152 -16.91 17.55 -1.78
CA VAL A 152 -17.74 16.41 -1.38
C VAL A 152 -18.73 16.86 -0.31
N THR A 153 -19.98 16.38 -0.40
CA THR A 153 -21.02 16.66 0.60
C THR A 153 -21.55 15.38 1.25
N PHE A 154 -22.08 15.51 2.46
CA PHE A 154 -22.51 14.39 3.29
C PHE A 154 -23.93 14.65 3.80
N ASP A 155 -24.83 13.66 3.63
CA ASP A 155 -26.19 13.71 4.15
C ASP A 155 -26.45 12.50 5.04
N VAL A 156 -26.67 12.72 6.34
CA VAL A 156 -27.03 11.65 7.28
C VAL A 156 -28.47 11.24 7.01
N VAL A 157 -28.68 9.98 6.63
CA VAL A 157 -30.00 9.41 6.36
C VAL A 157 -30.64 8.89 7.65
N ASP A 158 -29.85 8.16 8.45
CA ASP A 158 -30.22 7.66 9.78
C ASP A 158 -28.95 7.40 10.62
N GLU A 159 -29.09 6.72 11.77
CA GLU A 159 -28.01 6.49 12.72
C GLU A 159 -26.81 5.72 12.10
N THR A 160 -27.07 4.81 11.16
CA THR A 160 -26.02 3.97 10.54
C THR A 160 -25.78 4.26 9.07
N THR A 161 -26.57 5.14 8.45
CA THR A 161 -26.54 5.34 6.99
C THR A 161 -26.27 6.80 6.65
N LEU A 162 -25.30 7.04 5.77
CA LEU A 162 -25.07 8.34 5.17
C LEU A 162 -24.89 8.24 3.65
N THR A 163 -25.26 9.32 2.97
CA THR A 163 -24.98 9.54 1.56
C THR A 163 -23.78 10.44 1.42
N ILE A 164 -22.85 10.07 0.53
CA ILE A 164 -21.65 10.81 0.18
C ILE A 164 -21.83 11.23 -1.29
N THR A 165 -21.92 12.53 -1.57
CA THR A 165 -22.06 13.05 -2.94
C THR A 165 -20.75 13.65 -3.40
N LEU A 166 -20.21 13.10 -4.47
CA LEU A 166 -18.95 13.52 -5.10
C LEU A 166 -19.20 14.62 -6.14
N PRO A 167 -18.27 15.56 -6.34
CA PRO A 167 -18.40 16.60 -7.35
C PRO A 167 -18.30 16.08 -8.79
N GLU A 168 -17.64 14.94 -8.97
CA GLU A 168 -17.43 14.25 -10.25
C GLU A 168 -17.63 12.75 -10.07
N PRO A 169 -17.96 12.00 -11.16
CA PRO A 169 -18.06 10.56 -11.11
C PRO A 169 -16.78 9.90 -10.57
N ASN A 170 -16.94 8.90 -9.72
CA ASN A 170 -15.84 8.04 -9.26
C ASN A 170 -16.40 6.68 -8.82
N LEU A 171 -16.34 5.69 -9.69
CA LEU A 171 -16.77 4.31 -9.40
C LEU A 171 -15.72 3.50 -8.61
N GLN A 172 -14.62 4.14 -8.21
CA GLN A 172 -13.55 3.56 -7.39
C GLN A 172 -13.38 4.30 -6.05
N PHE A 173 -14.39 5.06 -5.61
CA PHE A 173 -14.31 5.80 -4.35
C PHE A 173 -14.19 4.89 -3.12
N ASP A 174 -14.64 3.66 -3.21
CA ASP A 174 -14.41 2.62 -2.20
C ASP A 174 -12.92 2.40 -1.92
N LYS A 175 -12.05 2.45 -2.95
CA LYS A 175 -10.60 2.37 -2.84
C LYS A 175 -10.03 3.58 -2.11
N VAL A 176 -10.53 4.78 -2.43
CA VAL A 176 -10.14 6.03 -1.77
C VAL A 176 -10.48 5.97 -0.28
N LEU A 177 -11.70 5.53 0.03
CA LEU A 177 -12.16 5.42 1.41
C LEU A 177 -11.36 4.37 2.19
N ALA A 178 -11.21 3.16 1.66
CA ALA A 178 -10.47 2.09 2.32
C ALA A 178 -9.00 2.45 2.55
N THR A 179 -8.36 3.19 1.63
CA THR A 179 -6.94 3.52 1.71
C THR A 179 -6.65 4.74 2.57
N SER A 180 -7.47 5.78 2.51
CA SER A 180 -7.11 7.11 3.03
C SER A 180 -8.10 7.69 4.05
N LEU A 181 -9.36 7.25 4.05
CA LEU A 181 -10.45 7.84 4.83
C LEU A 181 -11.10 6.83 5.81
N THR A 182 -10.44 5.73 6.07
CA THR A 182 -11.01 4.56 6.75
C THR A 182 -10.99 4.65 8.29
N HIS A 183 -10.19 5.55 8.88
CA HIS A 183 -10.05 5.68 10.33
C HIS A 183 -10.93 6.79 10.88
N ILE A 184 -11.82 6.45 11.80
CA ILE A 184 -12.77 7.40 12.40
C ILE A 184 -12.44 7.58 13.89
N ALA A 185 -12.28 8.84 14.30
CA ALA A 185 -11.97 9.23 15.67
C ALA A 185 -13.23 9.69 16.43
N SER A 186 -13.24 9.52 17.74
CA SER A 186 -14.34 10.02 18.59
C SER A 186 -14.48 11.54 18.49
N PRO A 187 -15.62 12.07 18.03
CA PRO A 187 -15.89 13.50 18.04
C PRO A 187 -15.85 14.11 19.45
N THR A 188 -16.30 13.35 20.45
CA THR A 188 -16.29 13.76 21.85
C THR A 188 -14.88 13.93 22.37
N ALA A 189 -14.02 12.94 22.15
CA ALA A 189 -12.62 13.00 22.58
C ALA A 189 -11.86 14.14 21.89
N ILE A 190 -12.08 14.36 20.59
CA ILE A 190 -11.48 15.50 19.86
C ILE A 190 -11.91 16.85 20.46
N ALA A 191 -13.19 16.97 20.85
CA ALA A 191 -13.71 18.22 21.39
C ALA A 191 -13.23 18.49 22.84
N GLU A 192 -13.02 17.44 23.63
CA GLU A 192 -12.69 17.55 25.06
C GLU A 192 -11.18 17.56 25.34
N ASP A 193 -10.37 16.89 24.49
CA ASP A 193 -8.92 16.79 24.69
C ASP A 193 -8.14 17.56 23.61
N PRO A 194 -7.53 18.72 23.95
CA PRO A 194 -6.67 19.45 23.03
C PRO A 194 -5.38 18.70 22.65
N ASP A 195 -5.02 17.64 23.38
CA ASP A 195 -3.88 16.76 23.11
C ASP A 195 -4.32 15.40 22.51
N PHE A 196 -5.50 15.37 21.88
CA PHE A 196 -6.09 14.17 21.27
C PHE A 196 -5.11 13.34 20.43
N ALA A 197 -4.25 13.99 19.66
CA ALA A 197 -3.26 13.30 18.83
C ALA A 197 -2.29 12.42 19.65
N ASN A 198 -2.11 12.69 20.95
CA ASN A 198 -1.32 11.89 21.88
C ASN A 198 -2.17 10.97 22.76
N ASN A 199 -3.48 11.21 22.82
CA ASN A 199 -4.47 10.44 23.55
C ASN A 199 -5.59 9.96 22.62
N PRO A 200 -5.28 9.16 21.59
CA PRO A 200 -6.25 8.79 20.56
C PRO A 200 -7.38 7.93 21.12
N VAL A 201 -8.60 8.20 20.68
CA VAL A 201 -9.82 7.44 21.01
C VAL A 201 -10.48 7.01 19.70
N GLY A 202 -10.46 5.70 19.44
CA GLY A 202 -11.07 5.05 18.29
C GLY A 202 -12.08 3.98 18.69
N ALA A 203 -12.57 3.22 17.72
CA ALA A 203 -13.45 2.08 17.91
C ALA A 203 -12.73 0.74 17.68
N GLY A 204 -11.41 0.76 17.67
CA GLY A 204 -10.57 -0.38 17.32
C GLY A 204 -10.50 -1.45 18.40
N PRO A 205 -9.82 -2.56 18.07
CA PRO A 205 -9.69 -3.71 18.94
C PRO A 205 -8.82 -3.45 20.17
N PHE A 206 -8.06 -2.35 20.22
CA PHE A 206 -7.21 -2.01 21.36
C PHE A 206 -7.31 -0.55 21.76
N VAL A 207 -7.06 -0.29 23.06
CA VAL A 207 -7.11 1.02 23.70
C VAL A 207 -5.70 1.44 24.13
N LEU A 208 -5.35 2.71 23.96
CA LEU A 208 -4.07 3.23 24.43
C LEU A 208 -4.03 3.19 25.97
N GLU A 209 -3.07 2.45 26.54
CA GLU A 209 -2.78 2.43 27.99
C GLU A 209 -1.61 3.37 28.31
N GLU A 210 -0.50 3.28 27.58
CA GLU A 210 0.70 4.06 27.82
C GLU A 210 1.44 4.37 26.52
N TRP A 211 1.96 5.59 26.40
CA TRP A 211 2.84 5.98 25.32
C TRP A 211 4.07 6.72 25.83
N VAL A 212 5.18 6.01 25.90
CA VAL A 212 6.51 6.56 26.22
C VAL A 212 7.25 6.84 24.91
N ARG A 213 7.35 8.10 24.55
CA ARG A 213 7.95 8.52 23.29
C ARG A 213 9.38 7.98 23.13
N ASP A 214 9.71 7.54 21.92
CA ASP A 214 10.98 6.91 21.52
C ASP A 214 11.32 5.60 22.24
N ASP A 215 10.40 5.04 23.04
CA ASP A 215 10.59 3.77 23.75
C ASP A 215 9.51 2.75 23.40
N HIS A 216 8.26 2.99 23.77
CA HIS A 216 7.16 2.07 23.49
C HIS A 216 5.78 2.72 23.54
N MET A 217 4.82 2.07 22.91
CA MET A 217 3.39 2.31 23.05
C MET A 217 2.72 1.00 23.42
N THR A 218 2.02 0.97 24.54
CA THR A 218 1.25 -0.19 25.00
C THR A 218 -0.23 0.06 24.80
N LEU A 219 -0.87 -0.88 24.13
CA LEU A 219 -2.30 -0.92 23.90
C LEU A 219 -2.85 -2.16 24.63
N VAL A 220 -4.02 -2.01 25.30
CA VAL A 220 -4.73 -3.11 25.96
C VAL A 220 -6.00 -3.44 25.20
N ARG A 221 -6.49 -4.67 25.36
CA ARG A 221 -7.73 -5.14 24.74
C ARG A 221 -8.88 -4.15 24.97
N ASN A 222 -9.66 -3.93 23.92
CA ASN A 222 -10.98 -3.32 24.01
C ASN A 222 -11.99 -4.42 24.34
N ASP A 223 -12.45 -4.50 25.59
CA ASP A 223 -13.41 -5.52 26.03
C ASP A 223 -14.82 -5.31 25.44
N ASP A 224 -15.12 -4.10 24.95
CA ASP A 224 -16.37 -3.72 24.31
C ASP A 224 -16.25 -3.67 22.76
N TYR A 225 -15.25 -4.34 22.19
CA TYR A 225 -15.08 -4.39 20.75
C TYR A 225 -16.27 -5.07 20.08
N PHE A 226 -16.75 -4.49 18.97
CA PHE A 226 -18.02 -4.86 18.34
C PHE A 226 -18.07 -6.29 17.76
N VAL A 227 -16.93 -6.95 17.52
CA VAL A 227 -16.88 -8.32 17.02
C VAL A 227 -16.78 -9.30 18.19
N ASP A 228 -17.79 -10.14 18.35
CA ASP A 228 -17.84 -11.13 19.42
C ASP A 228 -16.60 -12.05 19.44
N GLY A 229 -15.94 -12.13 20.61
CA GLY A 229 -14.78 -12.99 20.83
C GLY A 229 -13.46 -12.45 20.27
N GLN A 230 -13.43 -11.24 19.77
CA GLN A 230 -12.23 -10.51 19.34
C GLN A 230 -12.04 -9.25 20.20
N PRO A 231 -10.81 -8.69 20.22
CA PRO A 231 -9.56 -9.29 19.73
C PRO A 231 -9.11 -10.47 20.61
N TYR A 232 -8.23 -11.32 20.09
CA TYR A 232 -7.76 -12.48 20.83
C TYR A 232 -6.63 -12.15 21.83
N LEU A 233 -5.76 -11.19 21.51
CA LEU A 233 -4.65 -10.78 22.38
C LEU A 233 -5.15 -9.94 23.57
N ASP A 234 -4.44 -10.00 24.70
CA ASP A 234 -4.69 -9.15 25.87
C ASP A 234 -4.06 -7.76 25.70
N SER A 235 -2.87 -7.71 25.09
CA SER A 235 -2.18 -6.44 24.83
C SER A 235 -1.28 -6.50 23.61
N ILE A 236 -0.95 -5.29 23.07
CA ILE A 236 0.07 -5.09 22.04
C ILE A 236 1.01 -4.00 22.50
N THR A 237 2.32 -4.27 22.40
CA THR A 237 3.35 -3.25 22.60
C THR A 237 4.07 -2.97 21.29
N PHE A 238 3.96 -1.75 20.78
CA PHE A 238 4.76 -1.27 19.65
C PHE A 238 6.07 -0.67 20.15
N LYS A 239 7.20 -1.02 19.53
CA LYS A 239 8.52 -0.45 19.82
C LYS A 239 9.19 0.08 18.56
N PRO A 240 9.69 1.33 18.54
CA PRO A 240 10.41 1.87 17.39
C PRO A 240 11.87 1.40 17.41
N ILE A 241 12.32 0.73 16.36
CA ILE A 241 13.73 0.39 16.13
C ILE A 241 14.09 0.80 14.70
N LYS A 242 14.98 1.78 14.55
CA LYS A 242 15.33 2.35 13.25
C LYS A 242 16.08 1.38 12.33
N ASP A 243 16.98 0.57 12.88
CA ASP A 243 17.80 -0.35 12.11
C ASP A 243 17.03 -1.63 11.74
N PRO A 244 16.85 -1.94 10.44
CA PRO A 244 16.08 -3.11 10.00
C PRO A 244 16.65 -4.44 10.47
N THR A 245 17.98 -4.57 10.57
CA THR A 245 18.63 -5.80 11.04
C THR A 245 18.35 -6.03 12.51
N GLN A 246 18.33 -4.95 13.32
CA GLN A 246 17.97 -5.07 14.73
C GLN A 246 16.49 -5.44 14.90
N ARG A 247 15.60 -4.99 14.02
CA ARG A 247 14.19 -5.42 14.01
C ARG A 247 14.07 -6.94 13.83
N ILE A 248 14.74 -7.50 12.83
CA ILE A 248 14.77 -8.96 12.59
C ILE A 248 15.38 -9.71 13.79
N ASN A 249 16.48 -9.19 14.35
CA ASN A 249 17.14 -9.79 15.50
C ASN A 249 16.23 -9.81 16.75
N ALA A 250 15.40 -8.78 16.96
CA ALA A 250 14.47 -8.76 18.09
C ALA A 250 13.45 -9.91 18.00
N VAL A 251 12.96 -10.24 16.80
CA VAL A 251 12.05 -11.38 16.60
C VAL A 251 12.82 -12.70 16.71
N THR A 252 14.00 -12.82 16.09
CA THR A 252 14.83 -14.03 16.14
C THR A 252 15.20 -14.44 17.57
N THR A 253 15.41 -13.47 18.46
CA THR A 253 15.79 -13.70 19.85
C THR A 253 14.59 -13.81 20.81
N GLY A 254 13.36 -13.75 20.31
CA GLY A 254 12.13 -13.80 21.11
C GLY A 254 11.87 -12.54 21.95
N GLN A 255 12.51 -11.40 21.62
CA GLN A 255 12.22 -10.11 22.24
C GLN A 255 10.98 -9.44 21.65
N ALA A 256 10.55 -9.89 20.48
CA ALA A 256 9.34 -9.44 19.81
C ALA A 256 8.69 -10.61 19.07
N HIS A 257 7.40 -10.49 18.77
CA HIS A 257 6.61 -11.47 18.04
C HIS A 257 6.55 -11.19 16.54
N ALA A 258 6.61 -9.90 16.16
CA ALA A 258 6.69 -9.49 14.76
C ALA A 258 7.53 -8.22 14.60
N ALA A 259 7.96 -7.98 13.36
CA ALA A 259 8.64 -6.76 12.96
C ALA A 259 8.34 -6.41 11.50
N ILE A 260 8.36 -5.12 11.21
CA ILE A 260 8.30 -4.57 9.85
C ILE A 260 9.72 -4.09 9.49
N PRO A 261 10.54 -4.91 8.80
CA PRO A 261 11.96 -4.60 8.61
C PRO A 261 12.21 -3.58 7.48
N GLY A 262 11.29 -3.42 6.57
CA GLY A 262 11.42 -2.65 5.34
C GLY A 262 10.95 -3.49 4.16
N SER A 263 11.14 -3.02 2.95
CA SER A 263 10.67 -3.67 1.73
C SER A 263 11.81 -4.24 0.85
N GLU A 264 13.08 -4.21 1.32
CA GLU A 264 14.20 -4.80 0.57
C GLU A 264 14.23 -6.32 0.73
N LEU A 265 14.48 -7.03 -0.38
CA LEU A 265 14.53 -8.49 -0.45
C LEU A 265 15.54 -9.10 0.54
N ALA A 266 16.68 -8.46 0.75
CA ALA A 266 17.71 -8.92 1.66
C ALA A 266 17.22 -9.09 3.11
N PHE A 267 16.27 -8.26 3.57
CA PHE A 267 15.70 -8.39 4.91
C PHE A 267 14.72 -9.56 4.98
N LYS A 268 13.92 -9.80 3.93
CA LYS A 268 13.04 -10.96 3.80
C LYS A 268 13.85 -12.26 3.82
N GLU A 269 14.93 -12.34 3.04
CA GLU A 269 15.83 -13.50 3.01
C GLU A 269 16.54 -13.72 4.35
N SER A 270 16.98 -12.64 5.00
CA SER A 270 17.60 -12.71 6.33
C SER A 270 16.64 -13.27 7.38
N ALA A 271 15.38 -12.84 7.38
CA ALA A 271 14.35 -13.33 8.27
C ALA A 271 14.10 -14.83 8.06
N THR A 272 13.88 -15.25 6.80
CA THR A 272 13.65 -16.66 6.44
C THR A 272 14.85 -17.54 6.82
N THR A 273 16.08 -17.07 6.56
CA THR A 273 17.31 -17.78 6.94
C THR A 273 17.46 -17.92 8.47
N SER A 274 16.92 -16.95 9.21
CA SER A 274 16.89 -16.97 10.68
C SER A 274 15.77 -17.86 11.25
N GLY A 275 14.96 -18.50 10.40
CA GLY A 275 13.87 -19.39 10.80
C GLY A 275 12.59 -18.66 11.21
N LEU A 276 12.42 -17.40 10.80
CA LEU A 276 11.20 -16.65 10.99
C LEU A 276 10.22 -16.89 9.82
N ASP A 277 8.94 -16.80 10.12
CA ASP A 277 7.89 -16.78 9.12
C ASP A 277 7.78 -15.38 8.50
N VAL A 278 7.29 -15.34 7.25
CA VAL A 278 7.08 -14.09 6.52
C VAL A 278 5.69 -14.11 5.89
N THR A 279 4.86 -13.18 6.31
CA THR A 279 3.59 -12.88 5.64
C THR A 279 3.81 -11.70 4.71
N SER A 280 3.53 -11.86 3.43
CA SER A 280 3.80 -10.84 2.42
C SER A 280 2.69 -10.74 1.39
N ALA A 281 2.61 -9.56 0.77
CA ALA A 281 1.78 -9.30 -0.38
C ALA A 281 2.49 -8.38 -1.38
N PRO A 282 2.38 -8.64 -2.68
CA PRO A 282 2.84 -7.71 -3.70
C PRO A 282 1.93 -6.47 -3.65
N THR A 283 2.51 -5.31 -3.37
CA THR A 283 1.75 -4.05 -3.36
C THR A 283 1.81 -3.33 -4.72
N GLY A 284 2.55 -3.88 -5.68
CA GLY A 284 2.81 -3.18 -6.94
C GLY A 284 3.47 -1.81 -6.73
N GLY A 285 3.78 -1.10 -7.81
CA GLY A 285 4.47 0.17 -7.73
C GLY A 285 5.79 0.07 -6.98
N GLY A 286 6.13 1.09 -6.21
CA GLY A 286 7.34 1.08 -5.38
C GLY A 286 8.08 2.41 -5.38
N PRO A 287 9.38 2.40 -5.09
CA PRO A 287 10.19 3.59 -5.16
C PRO A 287 10.38 4.03 -6.62
N LEU A 288 10.08 5.31 -6.86
CA LEU A 288 10.19 5.99 -8.14
C LEU A 288 11.21 7.12 -8.02
N ILE A 289 12.04 7.31 -9.04
CA ILE A 289 12.77 8.56 -9.27
C ILE A 289 11.76 9.58 -9.78
N MET A 290 11.78 10.79 -9.24
CA MET A 290 10.96 11.92 -9.68
C MET A 290 11.83 13.01 -10.29
N PHE A 291 11.40 13.56 -11.41
CA PHE A 291 11.96 14.78 -11.97
C PHE A 291 11.08 15.98 -11.59
N ASN A 292 11.69 17.13 -11.31
CA ASN A 292 10.94 18.37 -11.18
C ASN A 292 10.84 19.03 -12.55
N LEU A 293 9.65 18.99 -13.14
CA LEU A 293 9.40 19.49 -14.51
C LEU A 293 9.35 21.01 -14.59
N GLU A 294 9.34 21.70 -13.44
CA GLU A 294 9.40 23.16 -13.38
C GLU A 294 10.82 23.70 -13.17
N GLN A 295 11.81 22.80 -13.02
CA GLN A 295 13.20 23.15 -12.76
C GLN A 295 14.14 22.64 -13.86
N ALA A 296 15.00 23.53 -14.38
CA ALA A 296 16.06 23.10 -15.29
C ALA A 296 17.03 22.11 -14.59
N PRO A 297 17.50 21.07 -15.31
CA PRO A 297 17.34 20.80 -16.73
C PRO A 297 16.07 19.99 -17.06
N PHE A 298 15.26 19.59 -16.09
CA PHE A 298 14.16 18.64 -16.29
C PHE A 298 12.83 19.29 -16.74
N ASP A 299 12.80 20.60 -16.93
CA ASP A 299 11.78 21.31 -17.68
C ASP A 299 11.86 21.00 -19.20
N ASP A 300 13.02 20.53 -19.69
CA ASP A 300 13.19 20.02 -21.07
C ASP A 300 12.97 18.49 -21.09
N LEU A 301 12.01 18.04 -21.90
CA LEU A 301 11.70 16.61 -22.09
C LEU A 301 12.94 15.81 -22.54
N ARG A 302 13.78 16.38 -23.39
CA ARG A 302 14.99 15.71 -23.89
C ARG A 302 15.98 15.36 -22.75
N ALA A 303 16.07 16.22 -21.72
CA ALA A 303 16.92 15.93 -20.55
C ALA A 303 16.38 14.73 -19.76
N ARG A 304 15.06 14.59 -19.59
CA ARG A 304 14.46 13.44 -18.92
C ARG A 304 14.59 12.17 -19.74
N GLN A 305 14.35 12.24 -21.06
CA GLN A 305 14.55 11.11 -21.98
C GLN A 305 16.01 10.66 -22.05
N ALA A 306 16.96 11.61 -22.05
CA ALA A 306 18.38 11.27 -22.00
C ALA A 306 18.75 10.50 -20.72
N VAL A 307 18.22 10.92 -19.56
CA VAL A 307 18.42 10.18 -18.31
C VAL A 307 17.75 8.81 -18.37
N GLN A 308 16.54 8.68 -18.89
CA GLN A 308 15.85 7.39 -19.06
C GLN A 308 16.68 6.42 -19.91
N LEU A 309 17.17 6.86 -21.08
CA LEU A 309 18.00 6.05 -21.98
C LEU A 309 19.38 5.72 -21.40
N ALA A 310 19.93 6.58 -20.54
CA ALA A 310 21.20 6.36 -19.86
C ALA A 310 21.16 5.26 -18.80
N LEU A 311 19.97 4.93 -18.27
CA LEU A 311 19.79 4.04 -17.12
C LEU A 311 19.29 2.66 -17.57
N ASP A 312 20.04 1.63 -17.22
CA ASP A 312 19.54 0.26 -17.21
C ASP A 312 18.86 -0.02 -15.88
N ILE A 313 17.54 -0.16 -15.91
CA ILE A 313 16.73 -0.37 -14.68
C ILE A 313 17.05 -1.71 -14.03
N ALA A 314 17.42 -2.73 -14.80
CA ALA A 314 17.82 -4.02 -14.25
C ALA A 314 19.16 -3.91 -13.48
N ASP A 315 20.13 -3.17 -14.02
CA ASP A 315 21.37 -2.87 -13.32
C ASP A 315 21.14 -2.03 -12.06
N LEU A 316 20.30 -1.00 -12.16
CA LEU A 316 19.90 -0.18 -11.01
C LEU A 316 19.29 -1.04 -9.90
N THR A 317 18.27 -1.83 -10.23
CA THR A 317 17.59 -2.73 -9.29
C THR A 317 18.58 -3.69 -8.63
N ALA A 318 19.45 -4.33 -9.40
CA ALA A 318 20.45 -5.28 -8.90
C ALA A 318 21.46 -4.65 -7.92
N VAL A 319 21.76 -3.36 -8.08
CA VAL A 319 22.67 -2.63 -7.18
C VAL A 319 21.97 -2.17 -5.91
N VAL A 320 20.73 -1.66 -6.02
CA VAL A 320 20.04 -1.06 -4.87
C VAL A 320 19.31 -2.08 -4.01
N ASP A 321 18.83 -3.17 -4.62
CA ASP A 321 18.13 -4.27 -3.95
C ASP A 321 18.52 -5.61 -4.59
N PRO A 322 19.70 -6.16 -4.28
CA PRO A 322 20.23 -7.36 -4.90
C PRO A 322 19.27 -8.56 -4.77
N GLY A 323 18.99 -9.20 -5.89
CA GLY A 323 18.07 -10.35 -5.99
C GLY A 323 16.64 -9.98 -6.37
N SER A 324 16.26 -8.72 -6.26
CA SER A 324 14.95 -8.23 -6.71
C SER A 324 14.85 -8.23 -8.23
N THR A 325 13.64 -8.43 -8.75
CA THR A 325 13.34 -8.35 -10.18
C THR A 325 13.12 -6.90 -10.58
N ALA A 326 13.74 -6.47 -11.67
CA ALA A 326 13.49 -5.16 -12.24
C ALA A 326 12.03 -5.03 -12.69
N PRO A 327 11.40 -3.85 -12.49
CA PRO A 327 10.06 -3.61 -12.98
C PRO A 327 10.06 -3.47 -14.51
N ASP A 328 9.03 -4.01 -15.12
CA ASP A 328 8.71 -3.88 -16.54
C ASP A 328 7.37 -3.17 -16.77
N SER A 329 6.73 -2.73 -15.68
CA SER A 329 5.51 -1.93 -15.61
C SER A 329 5.46 -1.19 -14.27
N PHE A 330 4.60 -0.17 -14.15
CA PHE A 330 4.23 0.40 -12.84
C PHE A 330 3.40 -0.57 -11.99
N PHE A 331 2.79 -1.56 -12.61
CA PHE A 331 1.99 -2.57 -11.95
C PHE A 331 2.83 -3.84 -11.70
N GLY A 332 2.64 -4.45 -10.54
CA GLY A 332 3.31 -5.72 -10.24
C GLY A 332 2.86 -6.84 -11.19
N PRO A 333 3.67 -7.89 -11.39
CA PRO A 333 3.38 -8.94 -12.38
C PRO A 333 2.13 -9.78 -12.08
N GLU A 334 1.60 -9.71 -10.85
CA GLU A 334 0.36 -10.38 -10.45
C GLU A 334 -0.86 -9.45 -10.50
N SER A 335 -0.67 -8.17 -10.82
CA SER A 335 -1.74 -7.18 -10.91
C SER A 335 -2.61 -7.43 -12.16
N ALA A 336 -3.92 -7.22 -12.03
CA ALA A 336 -4.84 -7.24 -13.16
C ALA A 336 -4.55 -6.14 -14.20
N PHE A 337 -3.78 -5.12 -13.81
CA PHE A 337 -3.39 -3.98 -14.65
C PHE A 337 -2.02 -4.15 -15.30
N HIS A 338 -1.30 -5.26 -15.01
CA HIS A 338 0.00 -5.52 -15.63
C HIS A 338 -0.18 -5.76 -17.13
N PRO A 339 0.47 -4.95 -18.01
CA PRO A 339 0.28 -5.06 -19.44
C PRO A 339 0.94 -6.33 -20.00
N GLU A 340 0.37 -6.92 -21.06
CA GLU A 340 1.00 -8.05 -21.77
C GLU A 340 2.37 -7.68 -22.36
N LYS A 341 2.59 -6.41 -22.66
CA LYS A 341 3.81 -5.87 -23.23
C LYS A 341 4.22 -4.61 -22.51
N SER A 342 5.42 -4.64 -21.96
CA SER A 342 6.04 -3.47 -21.33
C SER A 342 6.07 -2.24 -22.27
N ALA A 343 5.70 -1.09 -21.74
CA ALA A 343 5.91 0.21 -22.37
C ALA A 343 7.31 0.78 -22.08
N PHE A 344 8.03 0.20 -21.10
CA PHE A 344 9.33 0.73 -20.66
C PHE A 344 10.39 0.64 -21.74
N VAL A 345 11.21 1.70 -21.82
CA VAL A 345 12.24 1.86 -22.84
C VAL A 345 13.52 1.16 -22.38
N GLU A 346 14.14 0.38 -23.26
CA GLU A 346 15.45 -0.20 -23.02
C GLU A 346 16.54 0.89 -23.01
N ALA A 347 17.58 0.70 -22.20
CA ALA A 347 18.71 1.62 -22.15
C ALA A 347 19.44 1.69 -23.51
N ASP A 348 19.71 2.90 -23.97
CA ASP A 348 20.48 3.21 -25.19
C ASP A 348 21.48 4.34 -24.89
N GLN A 349 22.73 3.93 -24.62
CA GLN A 349 23.80 4.85 -24.23
C GLN A 349 24.18 5.84 -25.34
N GLU A 350 24.08 5.41 -26.61
CA GLU A 350 24.43 6.24 -27.79
C GLU A 350 23.35 7.32 -27.96
N ALA A 351 22.09 6.94 -27.95
CA ALA A 351 20.98 7.89 -28.02
C ALA A 351 20.93 8.85 -26.81
N ALA A 352 21.26 8.36 -25.59
CA ALA A 352 21.38 9.22 -24.42
C ALA A 352 22.46 10.30 -24.61
N GLN A 353 23.65 9.91 -25.11
CA GLN A 353 24.74 10.86 -25.36
C GLN A 353 24.37 11.88 -26.44
N GLU A 354 23.69 11.45 -27.51
CA GLU A 354 23.23 12.37 -28.56
C GLU A 354 22.32 13.47 -27.99
N LEU A 355 21.37 13.11 -27.12
CA LEU A 355 20.48 14.10 -26.48
C LEU A 355 21.24 15.03 -25.51
N PHE A 356 22.21 14.52 -24.74
CA PHE A 356 23.04 15.37 -23.89
C PHE A 356 23.91 16.34 -24.70
N ASP A 357 24.41 15.92 -25.84
CA ASP A 357 25.19 16.76 -26.75
C ASP A 357 24.34 17.84 -27.41
N GLU A 358 23.13 17.51 -27.87
CA GLU A 358 22.17 18.48 -28.42
C GLU A 358 21.84 19.59 -27.42
N LEU A 359 21.54 19.22 -26.16
CA LEU A 359 21.27 20.18 -25.10
C LEU A 359 22.48 21.09 -24.81
N ALA A 360 23.67 20.51 -24.79
CA ALA A 360 24.91 21.26 -24.58
C ALA A 360 25.24 22.21 -25.74
N GLU A 361 25.00 21.83 -27.00
CA GLU A 361 25.17 22.67 -28.20
C GLU A 361 24.23 23.88 -28.17
N GLU A 362 23.05 23.74 -27.57
CA GLU A 362 22.09 24.82 -27.32
C GLU A 362 22.49 25.71 -26.13
N GLY A 363 23.54 25.37 -25.41
CA GLY A 363 24.06 26.11 -24.25
C GLY A 363 23.41 25.71 -22.92
N ALA A 364 22.72 24.57 -22.86
CA ALA A 364 22.06 24.01 -21.70
C ALA A 364 22.61 22.62 -21.33
N PRO A 365 23.92 22.48 -20.99
CA PRO A 365 24.45 21.19 -20.54
C PRO A 365 23.71 20.71 -19.29
N VAL A 366 23.51 19.39 -19.18
CA VAL A 366 22.69 18.81 -18.11
C VAL A 366 23.45 18.81 -16.79
N SER A 367 23.00 19.64 -15.84
CA SER A 367 23.62 19.76 -14.52
C SER A 367 22.55 19.83 -13.43
N PHE A 368 22.59 18.90 -12.46
CA PHE A 368 21.58 18.82 -11.43
C PHE A 368 22.07 18.18 -10.12
N ALA A 369 21.26 18.36 -9.06
CA ALA A 369 21.42 17.71 -7.78
C ALA A 369 20.37 16.61 -7.59
N ILE A 370 20.77 15.47 -7.04
CA ILE A 370 19.91 14.39 -6.58
C ILE A 370 19.66 14.61 -5.09
N THR A 371 18.43 15.01 -4.72
CA THR A 371 18.03 15.24 -3.34
C THR A 371 17.28 14.02 -2.82
N MET A 372 17.88 13.25 -1.91
CA MET A 372 17.31 12.02 -1.37
C MET A 372 17.48 11.89 0.14
N PRO A 373 16.61 11.10 0.82
CA PRO A 373 16.76 10.89 2.25
C PRO A 373 18.01 10.07 2.59
N ALA A 374 18.60 10.34 3.75
CA ALA A 374 19.76 9.63 4.29
C ALA A 374 19.38 8.23 4.78
N SER A 375 19.03 7.32 3.88
CA SER A 375 18.77 5.90 4.16
C SER A 375 19.63 5.01 3.28
N GLY A 376 19.88 3.77 3.71
CA GLY A 376 20.75 2.85 2.99
C GLY A 376 20.32 2.60 1.54
N PHE A 377 19.02 2.43 1.31
CA PHE A 377 18.45 2.23 -0.03
C PHE A 377 18.62 3.47 -0.91
N PHE A 378 18.14 4.62 -0.48
CA PHE A 378 18.19 5.85 -1.27
C PHE A 378 19.62 6.40 -1.46
N THR A 379 20.51 6.17 -0.50
CA THR A 379 21.93 6.51 -0.67
C THR A 379 22.57 5.69 -1.80
N ARG A 380 22.33 4.35 -1.83
CA ARG A 380 22.82 3.50 -2.94
C ARG A 380 22.21 3.91 -4.28
N THR A 381 20.93 4.28 -4.28
CA THR A 381 20.25 4.79 -5.50
C THR A 381 20.94 6.05 -6.02
N ALA A 382 21.16 7.05 -5.16
CA ALA A 382 21.81 8.30 -5.56
C ALA A 382 23.26 8.09 -6.05
N GLU A 383 24.02 7.23 -5.36
CA GLU A 383 25.39 6.87 -5.76
C GLU A 383 25.45 6.16 -7.12
N TYR A 384 24.51 5.22 -7.38
CA TYR A 384 24.40 4.55 -8.68
C TYR A 384 24.10 5.56 -9.78
N LEU A 385 23.06 6.41 -9.58
CA LEU A 385 22.66 7.43 -10.55
C LEU A 385 23.81 8.38 -10.87
N GLN A 386 24.49 8.92 -9.85
CA GLN A 386 25.63 9.78 -10.04
C GLN A 386 26.75 9.07 -10.80
N SER A 387 27.10 7.85 -10.39
CA SER A 387 28.18 7.07 -11.03
C SER A 387 27.86 6.76 -12.49
N ARG A 388 26.61 6.45 -12.81
CA ARG A 388 26.18 6.11 -14.16
C ARG A 388 26.14 7.33 -15.07
N LEU A 389 25.46 8.39 -14.61
CA LEU A 389 25.24 9.60 -15.40
C LEU A 389 26.52 10.45 -15.58
N SER A 390 27.44 10.42 -14.62
CA SER A 390 28.74 11.10 -14.76
C SER A 390 29.70 10.48 -15.79
N GLN A 391 29.32 9.37 -16.44
CA GLN A 391 30.08 8.78 -17.54
C GLN A 391 29.81 9.47 -18.88
N PHE A 392 28.70 10.20 -18.99
CA PHE A 392 28.33 10.95 -20.19
C PHE A 392 29.03 12.30 -20.27
N GLU A 393 29.39 12.71 -21.48
CA GLU A 393 29.89 14.06 -21.73
C GLU A 393 28.73 15.07 -21.50
N ASN A 394 29.06 16.29 -21.11
CA ASN A 394 28.10 17.36 -20.86
C ASN A 394 27.08 17.13 -19.71
N VAL A 395 27.34 16.15 -18.84
CA VAL A 395 26.51 15.81 -17.69
C VAL A 395 27.28 16.06 -16.37
N THR A 396 26.66 16.75 -15.43
CA THR A 396 27.20 16.97 -14.07
C THR A 396 26.16 16.64 -13.04
N VAL A 397 26.44 15.67 -12.17
CA VAL A 397 25.51 15.21 -11.12
C VAL A 397 26.14 15.38 -9.74
N THR A 398 25.40 16.01 -8.83
CA THR A 398 25.76 16.10 -7.41
C THR A 398 24.75 15.37 -6.55
N ILE A 399 25.18 14.89 -5.38
CA ILE A 399 24.29 14.24 -4.41
C ILE A 399 24.10 15.18 -3.23
N ASP A 400 22.86 15.40 -2.85
CA ASP A 400 22.44 16.16 -1.68
C ASP A 400 21.59 15.25 -0.78
N THR A 401 22.24 14.62 0.20
CA THR A 401 21.57 13.72 1.14
C THR A 401 21.07 14.52 2.33
N VAL A 402 19.76 14.43 2.59
CA VAL A 402 19.08 15.21 3.64
C VAL A 402 18.35 14.31 4.64
N ASP A 403 18.05 14.82 5.82
CA ASP A 403 17.15 14.15 6.76
C ASP A 403 15.68 14.26 6.29
N ASN A 404 14.80 13.44 6.88
CA ASN A 404 13.39 13.38 6.45
C ASN A 404 12.64 14.71 6.64
N ALA A 405 12.96 15.52 7.65
CA ALA A 405 12.29 16.79 7.86
C ALA A 405 12.69 17.81 6.79
N THR A 406 13.97 17.85 6.45
CA THR A 406 14.48 18.67 5.35
C THR A 406 13.95 18.20 3.99
N LEU A 407 13.81 16.88 3.80
CA LEU A 407 13.21 16.32 2.60
C LEU A 407 11.74 16.76 2.45
N ASP A 408 10.96 16.62 3.53
CA ASP A 408 9.54 17.06 3.56
C ASP A 408 9.41 18.54 3.17
N GLU A 409 10.21 19.39 3.78
CA GLU A 409 10.17 20.83 3.52
C GLU A 409 10.60 21.17 2.09
N ARG A 410 11.74 20.63 1.63
CA ARG A 410 12.30 21.01 0.33
C ARG A 410 11.56 20.37 -0.84
N VAL A 411 11.35 19.06 -0.78
CA VAL A 411 10.81 18.29 -1.91
C VAL A 411 9.28 18.38 -1.94
N PHE A 412 8.61 18.06 -0.83
CA PHE A 412 7.17 17.87 -0.85
C PHE A 412 6.36 19.15 -0.58
N ARG A 413 6.95 20.15 0.12
CA ARG A 413 6.24 21.41 0.38
C ARG A 413 6.66 22.55 -0.55
N ASN A 414 7.96 22.68 -0.80
CA ASN A 414 8.50 23.82 -1.54
C ASN A 414 8.90 23.48 -2.96
N GLN A 415 8.90 22.18 -3.35
CA GLN A 415 9.35 21.70 -4.66
C GLN A 415 10.74 22.23 -5.07
N ASP A 416 11.60 22.47 -4.06
CA ASP A 416 12.99 22.94 -4.22
C ASP A 416 13.93 21.74 -4.42
N TYR A 417 13.85 21.10 -5.56
CA TYR A 417 14.68 19.98 -5.98
C TYR A 417 14.70 19.88 -7.50
N GLN A 418 15.67 19.15 -8.06
CA GLN A 418 15.72 18.84 -9.49
C GLN A 418 15.38 17.36 -9.74
N MET A 419 16.01 16.46 -9.00
CA MET A 419 15.71 15.02 -8.99
C MET A 419 15.56 14.55 -7.54
N SER A 420 14.53 13.76 -7.26
CA SER A 420 14.29 13.16 -5.95
C SER A 420 13.69 11.77 -6.11
N ALA A 421 13.14 11.20 -5.03
CA ALA A 421 12.45 9.92 -5.07
C ALA A 421 11.23 9.92 -4.14
N GLN A 422 10.23 9.14 -4.52
CA GLN A 422 9.01 8.89 -3.77
C GLN A 422 8.69 7.39 -3.79
N ILE A 423 8.01 6.89 -2.78
CA ILE A 423 7.48 5.52 -2.77
C ILE A 423 5.98 5.61 -2.99
N VAL A 424 5.50 4.92 -4.03
CA VAL A 424 4.09 4.91 -4.41
C VAL A 424 3.63 3.45 -4.56
N PRO A 425 2.91 2.90 -3.59
CA PRO A 425 2.29 1.59 -3.74
C PRO A 425 1.12 1.68 -4.73
N VAL A 426 1.00 0.70 -5.61
CA VAL A 426 -0.03 0.65 -6.66
C VAL A 426 -0.61 -0.77 -6.73
N THR A 427 -1.29 -1.20 -5.66
CA THR A 427 -2.03 -2.48 -5.67
C THR A 427 -3.25 -2.37 -6.59
N ASP A 428 -4.03 -1.31 -6.41
CA ASP A 428 -4.98 -0.77 -7.39
C ASP A 428 -4.46 0.60 -7.84
N PRO A 429 -4.66 1.03 -9.08
CA PRO A 429 -4.26 2.36 -9.54
C PRO A 429 -4.86 3.49 -8.71
N GLU A 430 -6.11 3.32 -8.27
CA GLU A 430 -6.80 4.28 -7.40
C GLU A 430 -6.52 4.03 -5.91
N PRO A 431 -6.32 5.10 -5.13
CA PRO A 431 -6.21 6.51 -5.55
C PRO A 431 -4.77 6.96 -5.87
N ASN A 432 -3.75 6.11 -5.69
CA ASN A 432 -2.36 6.54 -5.60
C ASN A 432 -1.77 6.99 -6.94
N LEU A 433 -2.17 6.34 -8.04
CA LEU A 433 -1.68 6.73 -9.36
C LEU A 433 -2.28 8.07 -9.80
N ALA A 434 -3.57 8.27 -9.55
CA ALA A 434 -4.23 9.55 -9.80
C ALA A 434 -3.62 10.68 -8.95
N LYS A 435 -3.40 10.46 -7.65
CA LYS A 435 -2.72 11.45 -6.79
C LYS A 435 -1.34 11.85 -7.31
N LEU A 436 -0.61 10.92 -7.93
CA LEU A 436 0.75 11.14 -8.43
C LEU A 436 0.76 11.85 -9.78
N LEU A 437 -0.11 11.45 -10.72
CA LEU A 437 0.03 11.76 -12.15
C LEU A 437 -0.98 12.76 -12.68
N ARG A 438 -2.14 12.97 -12.02
CA ARG A 438 -3.07 14.02 -12.45
C ARG A 438 -2.43 15.39 -12.35
N THR A 439 -2.83 16.28 -13.24
CA THR A 439 -2.39 17.70 -13.25
C THR A 439 -2.62 18.38 -11.89
N ASP A 440 -3.73 18.09 -11.22
CA ASP A 440 -4.09 18.58 -9.88
C ASP A 440 -3.85 17.56 -8.75
N GLY A 441 -3.10 16.51 -9.04
CA GLY A 441 -2.84 15.40 -8.10
C GLY A 441 -2.12 15.85 -6.82
N GLN A 442 -2.62 15.41 -5.66
CA GLN A 442 -2.16 15.88 -4.35
C GLN A 442 -0.69 15.51 -4.03
N THR A 443 -0.15 14.50 -4.68
CA THR A 443 1.26 14.10 -4.56
C THR A 443 2.05 14.30 -5.86
N ASN A 444 1.50 15.09 -6.78
CA ASN A 444 2.18 15.53 -7.98
C ASN A 444 3.17 16.67 -7.63
N TYR A 445 4.24 16.31 -6.93
CA TYR A 445 5.30 17.27 -6.55
C TYR A 445 6.23 17.62 -7.71
N MET A 446 5.96 17.07 -8.90
CA MET A 446 6.80 17.20 -10.09
C MET A 446 6.38 18.35 -10.99
N GLY A 447 5.17 18.89 -10.80
CA GLY A 447 4.55 19.84 -11.74
C GLY A 447 4.19 19.18 -13.08
N TYR A 448 3.90 17.87 -13.08
CA TYR A 448 3.49 17.14 -14.26
C TYR A 448 2.07 17.55 -14.67
N SER A 449 1.84 17.75 -15.98
CA SER A 449 0.53 18.07 -16.54
C SER A 449 0.45 17.51 -17.95
N ASN A 450 -0.48 16.59 -18.16
CA ASN A 450 -0.81 16.06 -19.48
C ASN A 450 -2.32 15.74 -19.52
N PRO A 451 -3.12 16.48 -20.29
CA PRO A 451 -4.56 16.26 -20.38
C PRO A 451 -4.95 14.85 -20.86
N ASP A 452 -4.15 14.24 -21.72
CA ASP A 452 -4.44 12.88 -22.20
C ASP A 452 -4.23 11.84 -21.07
N VAL A 453 -3.32 12.10 -20.11
CA VAL A 453 -3.15 11.29 -18.91
C VAL A 453 -4.32 11.52 -17.94
N ASP A 454 -4.74 12.77 -17.76
CA ASP A 454 -5.91 13.08 -16.94
C ASP A 454 -7.16 12.37 -17.46
N ASP A 455 -7.41 12.43 -18.78
CA ASP A 455 -8.54 11.75 -19.44
C ASP A 455 -8.46 10.22 -19.27
N ALA A 456 -7.27 9.62 -19.38
CA ALA A 456 -7.08 8.18 -19.21
C ALA A 456 -7.26 7.73 -17.76
N LEU A 457 -6.80 8.52 -16.78
CA LEU A 457 -7.03 8.27 -15.35
C LEU A 457 -8.54 8.36 -15.04
N ASP A 458 -9.25 9.34 -15.59
CA ASP A 458 -10.70 9.45 -15.42
C ASP A 458 -11.43 8.25 -16.02
N ALA A 459 -11.05 7.81 -17.22
CA ALA A 459 -11.66 6.63 -17.85
C ALA A 459 -11.47 5.36 -16.98
N GLY A 460 -10.30 5.18 -16.34
CA GLY A 460 -10.07 4.06 -15.43
C GLY A 460 -10.83 4.16 -14.11
N ARG A 461 -11.02 5.37 -13.60
CA ARG A 461 -11.78 5.66 -12.38
C ARG A 461 -13.28 5.49 -12.56
N ASP A 462 -13.81 5.89 -13.73
CA ASP A 462 -15.23 5.95 -14.01
C ASP A 462 -15.80 4.63 -14.60
N SER A 463 -15.01 3.55 -14.60
CA SER A 463 -15.46 2.22 -15.03
C SER A 463 -15.35 1.18 -13.91
N THR A 464 -16.30 0.25 -13.87
CA THR A 464 -16.24 -0.99 -13.06
C THR A 464 -15.81 -2.20 -13.88
N ASP A 465 -15.70 -2.07 -15.21
CA ASP A 465 -15.23 -3.15 -16.08
C ASP A 465 -13.70 -3.27 -15.99
N ALA A 466 -13.23 -4.44 -15.57
CA ALA A 466 -11.80 -4.69 -15.38
C ALA A 466 -10.99 -4.55 -16.68
N GLY A 467 -11.58 -4.86 -17.85
CA GLY A 467 -10.93 -4.73 -19.14
C GLY A 467 -10.77 -3.27 -19.56
N GLU A 468 -11.84 -2.47 -19.42
CA GLU A 468 -11.81 -1.03 -19.71
C GLU A 468 -10.82 -0.31 -18.79
N ARG A 469 -10.81 -0.64 -17.48
CA ARG A 469 -9.83 -0.11 -16.54
C ARG A 469 -8.39 -0.48 -16.93
N ALA A 470 -8.15 -1.74 -17.30
CA ALA A 470 -6.81 -2.19 -17.71
C ALA A 470 -6.34 -1.47 -18.99
N GLU A 471 -7.22 -1.25 -19.97
CA GLU A 471 -6.91 -0.48 -21.18
C GLU A 471 -6.57 0.99 -20.85
N ALA A 472 -7.36 1.62 -19.98
CA ALA A 472 -7.14 3.01 -19.55
C ALA A 472 -5.79 3.18 -18.84
N TYR A 473 -5.46 2.31 -17.88
CA TYR A 473 -4.18 2.40 -17.16
C TYR A 473 -2.97 1.96 -18.00
N ALA A 474 -3.14 1.10 -19.00
CA ALA A 474 -2.10 0.84 -19.98
C ALA A 474 -1.78 2.09 -20.83
N GLU A 475 -2.79 2.90 -21.15
CA GLU A 475 -2.60 4.19 -21.84
C GLU A 475 -1.90 5.21 -20.92
N VAL A 476 -2.28 5.29 -19.63
CA VAL A 476 -1.55 6.10 -18.64
C VAL A 476 -0.07 5.72 -18.62
N GLU A 477 0.25 4.41 -18.50
CA GLU A 477 1.64 3.95 -18.48
C GLU A 477 2.38 4.34 -19.75
N ARG A 478 1.78 4.16 -20.92
CA ARG A 478 2.38 4.53 -22.21
C ARG A 478 2.73 6.03 -22.27
N LEU A 479 1.80 6.90 -21.91
CA LEU A 479 1.99 8.34 -21.93
C LEU A 479 3.05 8.80 -20.92
N VAL A 480 3.02 8.24 -19.71
CA VAL A 480 4.00 8.54 -18.66
C VAL A 480 5.42 8.11 -19.06
N VAL A 481 5.57 6.98 -19.76
CA VAL A 481 6.86 6.55 -20.29
C VAL A 481 7.37 7.49 -21.39
N GLU A 482 6.50 8.07 -22.20
CA GLU A 482 6.87 9.05 -23.24
C GLU A 482 7.28 10.41 -22.63
N ASP A 483 6.58 10.87 -21.58
CA ASP A 483 6.80 12.18 -20.94
C ASP A 483 7.90 12.14 -19.85
N VAL A 484 8.18 10.98 -19.33
CA VAL A 484 9.23 10.71 -18.32
C VAL A 484 9.15 11.63 -17.08
N PRO A 485 8.01 11.77 -16.41
CA PRO A 485 7.97 12.49 -15.13
C PRO A 485 8.58 11.68 -14.00
N VAL A 486 8.53 10.35 -14.09
CA VAL A 486 9.06 9.39 -13.13
C VAL A 486 9.77 8.23 -13.80
N LEU A 487 10.68 7.57 -13.06
CA LEU A 487 11.28 6.29 -13.46
C LEU A 487 11.17 5.29 -12.30
N PRO A 488 10.70 4.06 -12.53
CA PRO A 488 10.63 3.05 -11.48
C PRO A 488 12.04 2.56 -11.12
N ILE A 489 12.25 2.25 -9.83
CA ILE A 489 13.51 1.69 -9.34
C ILE A 489 13.40 0.18 -9.16
N ARG A 490 12.31 -0.29 -8.55
CA ARG A 490 11.97 -1.70 -8.35
C ARG A 490 10.51 -1.85 -7.95
N ASN A 491 9.95 -3.04 -8.13
CA ASN A 491 8.64 -3.37 -7.57
C ASN A 491 8.74 -3.48 -6.05
N GLN A 492 7.64 -3.15 -5.37
CA GLN A 492 7.54 -3.25 -3.92
C GLN A 492 6.71 -4.46 -3.51
N GLU A 493 7.14 -5.07 -2.41
CA GLU A 493 6.39 -6.07 -1.68
C GLU A 493 6.27 -5.60 -0.22
N ALA A 494 5.06 -5.54 0.31
CA ALA A 494 4.86 -5.37 1.73
C ALA A 494 5.01 -6.71 2.44
N TYR A 495 5.74 -6.74 3.57
CA TYR A 495 5.84 -7.95 4.36
C TYR A 495 6.10 -7.67 5.84
N THR A 496 5.60 -8.59 6.64
CA THR A 496 5.85 -8.67 8.08
C THR A 496 6.62 -9.94 8.37
N VAL A 497 7.74 -9.81 9.08
CA VAL A 497 8.46 -10.97 9.62
C VAL A 497 7.93 -11.28 11.01
N HIS A 498 7.70 -12.55 11.34
CA HIS A 498 7.12 -12.91 12.62
C HIS A 498 7.60 -14.27 13.14
N ALA A 499 7.49 -14.45 14.43
CA ALA A 499 7.67 -15.74 15.06
C ALA A 499 6.50 -16.67 14.69
N ALA A 500 6.75 -17.97 14.56
CA ALA A 500 5.72 -18.96 14.25
C ALA A 500 4.56 -19.00 15.27
N ALA A 501 4.80 -18.47 16.48
CA ALA A 501 3.75 -18.35 17.50
C ALA A 501 2.70 -17.28 17.19
N LEU A 502 3.03 -16.23 16.45
CA LEU A 502 2.06 -15.19 16.08
C LEU A 502 1.29 -15.61 14.83
N GLN A 503 0.00 -15.67 14.95
CA GLN A 503 -0.94 -16.18 13.95
C GLN A 503 -2.03 -15.15 13.64
N GLY A 504 -2.84 -15.39 12.60
CA GLY A 504 -3.96 -14.52 12.23
C GLY A 504 -3.55 -13.26 11.45
N LEU A 505 -2.32 -13.21 10.91
CA LEU A 505 -1.84 -12.05 10.16
C LEU A 505 -2.64 -11.88 8.87
N THR A 506 -3.29 -10.73 8.74
CA THR A 506 -3.98 -10.27 7.53
C THR A 506 -3.40 -8.91 7.17
N LEU A 507 -2.93 -8.77 5.92
CA LEU A 507 -2.34 -7.53 5.42
C LEU A 507 -3.39 -6.70 4.69
N HIS A 508 -3.54 -5.46 5.09
CA HIS A 508 -4.24 -4.42 4.35
C HIS A 508 -3.44 -4.00 3.11
N GLY A 509 -4.08 -3.33 2.14
CA GLY A 509 -3.48 -2.91 0.87
C GLY A 509 -2.22 -2.03 1.00
N ASP A 510 -2.08 -1.31 2.09
CA ASP A 510 -0.87 -0.56 2.44
C ASP A 510 0.23 -1.43 3.08
N GLY A 511 -0.07 -2.70 3.37
CA GLY A 511 0.80 -3.66 4.04
C GLY A 511 0.75 -3.61 5.57
N SER A 512 -0.13 -2.82 6.18
CA SER A 512 -0.40 -2.86 7.62
C SER A 512 -1.20 -4.10 8.02
N LEU A 513 -1.22 -4.41 9.31
CA LEU A 513 -1.95 -5.55 9.85
C LEU A 513 -3.37 -5.13 10.30
N LEU A 514 -4.31 -6.06 10.20
CA LEU A 514 -5.56 -6.03 10.93
C LEU A 514 -5.35 -6.71 12.29
N PHE A 515 -5.63 -6.01 13.37
CA PHE A 515 -5.21 -6.42 14.71
C PHE A 515 -6.26 -7.24 15.47
N ASP A 516 -7.51 -7.19 15.07
CA ASP A 516 -8.62 -7.95 15.66
C ASP A 516 -8.42 -9.47 15.58
N ARG A 517 -7.68 -9.95 14.58
CA ARG A 517 -7.49 -11.38 14.24
C ARG A 517 -6.18 -11.97 14.73
N LEU A 518 -5.28 -11.16 15.28
CA LEU A 518 -3.99 -11.63 15.76
C LEU A 518 -4.14 -12.44 17.05
N TRP A 519 -3.43 -13.58 17.15
CA TRP A 519 -3.40 -14.41 18.33
C TRP A 519 -2.04 -15.12 18.50
N LEU A 520 -1.74 -15.58 19.72
CA LEU A 520 -0.54 -16.32 20.03
C LEU A 520 -0.87 -17.80 20.23
N ALA A 521 -0.17 -18.69 19.50
CA ALA A 521 -0.26 -20.12 19.73
C ALA A 521 0.27 -20.49 21.13
N ALA A 522 -0.25 -21.58 21.71
CA ALA A 522 0.01 -21.96 23.10
C ALA A 522 1.52 -22.11 23.48
N ASP A 523 2.38 -22.34 22.50
CA ASP A 523 3.85 -22.44 22.70
C ASP A 523 4.53 -21.06 22.74
N GLY A 524 3.80 -19.97 22.52
CA GLY A 524 4.29 -18.58 22.47
C GLY A 524 3.71 -17.66 23.55
N GLN A 525 2.89 -18.20 24.45
CA GLN A 525 2.31 -17.44 25.57
C GLN A 525 3.25 -17.38 26.77
#